data_b86451195f4de6ee659bcc9e99fa2f39
#
_entry.id   b86451195f4de6ee659bcc9e99fa2f39
#
_cell.length_a   1.000
_cell.length_b   1.000
_cell.length_c   1.000
_cell.angle_alpha   90.00
_cell.angle_beta   90.00
_cell.angle_gamma   90.00
#
_symmetry.space_group_name_H-M   'P 1'
#
loop_
_entity.id
_entity.type
_entity.pdbx_description
1 polymer ?
#
loop_
_entity_poly.entity_id
_entity_poly.type
_entity_poly.pdbx_seq_one_letter_code
_entity_poly.pdbx_strand_id
1 'polypeptide(L)'
;VLAGSQALSLLIAQLALLLLLMGAGIAVQGLHGHYHFELGRYLGTLGFFYAPGLWVWALLATGVFSLLRHLYAGLFLLLLAWLAQFGYEHLGISTRLLQFNTYGLLRLSDFHGPGPAGAGRMVLQAYWLVGGLLILYLAYLAWPRAYAAGIRERWAVAKQRVRANRLLPGLLLAGLAGLAVVIYRAESRSFAPPEKQATLQAFRARYGHLQNLPQPSIASVRLQMNIFPEQNAFRASGAYQLVNRTPEPIDTVLVRASMDEVTTFTIGAASTLADTFPGLNFSLHRLQAPLMP
;
A
#
# COMPACT_ATOMS: atom_id res chain seq x y z
N VAL A 1 -16.93 -12.13 28.56
CA VAL A 1 -15.66 -12.70 29.08
C VAL A 1 -15.08 -13.70 28.08
N LEU A 2 -15.80 -14.75 27.64
CA LEU A 2 -15.29 -15.81 26.77
C LEU A 2 -14.77 -15.31 25.39
N ALA A 3 -15.55 -14.49 24.67
CA ALA A 3 -15.10 -13.95 23.37
C ALA A 3 -13.83 -13.06 23.52
N GLY A 4 -13.77 -12.29 24.60
CA GLY A 4 -12.61 -11.45 24.89
C GLY A 4 -11.37 -12.30 25.25
N SER A 5 -11.53 -13.38 26.03
CA SER A 5 -10.40 -14.26 26.36
C SER A 5 -9.87 -15.02 25.15
N GLN A 6 -10.74 -15.45 24.23
CA GLN A 6 -10.31 -16.07 22.97
C GLN A 6 -9.55 -15.10 22.07
N ALA A 7 -10.07 -13.87 21.91
CA ALA A 7 -9.35 -12.83 21.17
C ALA A 7 -7.99 -12.56 21.82
N LEU A 8 -7.93 -12.41 23.13
CA LEU A 8 -6.68 -12.16 23.85
C LEU A 8 -5.68 -13.31 23.67
N SER A 9 -6.13 -14.56 23.75
CA SER A 9 -5.26 -15.72 23.52
C SER A 9 -4.65 -15.72 22.12
N LEU A 10 -5.44 -15.37 21.10
CA LEU A 10 -4.96 -15.25 19.72
C LEU A 10 -3.95 -14.09 19.59
N LEU A 11 -4.21 -12.96 20.22
CA LEU A 11 -3.29 -11.82 20.22
C LEU A 11 -1.95 -12.17 20.88
N ILE A 12 -1.97 -12.89 22.01
CA ILE A 12 -0.76 -13.37 22.69
C ILE A 12 0.01 -14.35 21.80
N ALA A 13 -0.68 -15.31 21.18
CA ALA A 13 -0.04 -16.27 20.28
C ALA A 13 0.61 -15.57 19.06
N GLN A 14 -0.03 -14.54 18.51
CA GLN A 14 0.53 -13.75 17.42
C GLN A 14 1.73 -12.92 17.88
N LEU A 15 1.70 -12.37 19.09
CA LEU A 15 2.86 -11.66 19.66
C LEU A 15 4.04 -12.61 19.84
N ALA A 16 3.81 -13.81 20.36
CA ALA A 16 4.85 -14.83 20.47
C ALA A 16 5.43 -15.20 19.10
N LEU A 17 4.58 -15.34 18.07
CA LEU A 17 5.04 -15.60 16.70
C LEU A 17 5.91 -14.45 16.16
N LEU A 18 5.53 -13.20 16.40
CA LEU A 18 6.32 -12.03 15.97
C LEU A 18 7.68 -11.99 16.66
N LEU A 19 7.74 -12.33 17.96
CA LEU A 19 9.00 -12.43 18.69
C LEU A 19 9.88 -13.56 18.18
N LEU A 20 9.30 -14.72 17.81
CA LEU A 20 10.04 -15.81 17.16
C LEU A 20 10.60 -15.39 15.81
N LEU A 21 9.81 -14.68 14.98
CA LEU A 21 10.28 -14.15 13.69
C LEU A 21 11.40 -13.13 13.88
N MET A 22 11.31 -12.28 14.90
CA MET A 22 12.39 -11.35 15.26
C MET A 22 13.66 -12.12 15.63
N GLY A 23 13.55 -13.13 16.49
CA GLY A 23 14.69 -13.97 16.89
C GLY A 23 15.32 -14.70 15.70
N ALA A 24 14.50 -15.24 14.80
CA ALA A 24 14.97 -15.87 13.56
C ALA A 24 15.70 -14.85 12.66
N GLY A 25 15.17 -13.65 12.50
CA GLY A 25 15.83 -12.58 11.74
C GLY A 25 17.19 -12.19 12.31
N ILE A 26 17.30 -12.05 13.64
CA ILE A 26 18.54 -11.77 14.34
C ILE A 26 19.55 -12.91 14.16
N ALA A 27 19.09 -14.17 14.26
CA ALA A 27 19.94 -15.34 14.05
C ALA A 27 20.50 -15.38 12.62
N VAL A 28 19.67 -15.13 11.60
CA VAL A 28 20.09 -15.06 10.21
C VAL A 28 21.11 -13.92 9.99
N GLN A 29 20.89 -12.74 10.58
CA GLN A 29 21.87 -11.65 10.53
C GLN A 29 23.23 -12.08 11.12
N GLY A 30 23.22 -12.72 12.29
CA GLY A 30 24.44 -13.22 12.92
C GLY A 30 25.18 -14.25 12.07
N LEU A 31 24.44 -15.17 11.43
CA LEU A 31 25.03 -16.17 10.54
C LEU A 31 25.70 -15.54 9.27
N HIS A 32 25.23 -14.39 8.83
CA HIS A 32 25.82 -13.62 7.73
C HIS A 32 26.94 -12.64 8.17
N GLY A 33 27.35 -12.70 9.45
CA GLY A 33 28.42 -11.85 9.98
C GLY A 33 28.01 -10.41 10.30
N HIS A 34 26.71 -10.10 10.30
CA HIS A 34 26.18 -8.78 10.64
C HIS A 34 25.77 -8.76 12.12
N TYR A 35 26.64 -8.24 12.98
CA TYR A 35 26.42 -8.20 14.43
C TYR A 35 25.82 -6.90 14.96
N HIS A 36 25.47 -5.97 14.09
CA HIS A 36 24.77 -4.73 14.46
C HIS A 36 23.25 -4.97 14.46
N PHE A 37 22.73 -5.32 15.64
CA PHE A 37 21.30 -5.64 15.82
C PHE A 37 20.51 -4.39 16.20
N GLU A 38 19.75 -3.85 15.27
CA GLU A 38 18.85 -2.70 15.51
C GLU A 38 17.50 -3.17 16.07
N LEU A 39 17.45 -3.57 17.35
CA LEU A 39 16.23 -4.10 17.99
C LEU A 39 15.05 -3.13 17.90
N GLY A 40 15.31 -1.83 18.04
CA GLY A 40 14.27 -0.80 17.89
C GLY A 40 13.63 -0.80 16.50
N ARG A 41 14.40 -1.06 15.44
CA ARG A 41 13.93 -1.17 14.06
C ARG A 41 13.07 -2.42 13.86
N TYR A 42 13.49 -3.57 14.44
CA TYR A 42 12.69 -4.80 14.44
C TYR A 42 11.36 -4.59 15.15
N LEU A 43 11.38 -4.09 16.40
CA LEU A 43 10.18 -3.83 17.19
C LEU A 43 9.25 -2.81 16.49
N GLY A 44 9.81 -1.74 15.97
CA GLY A 44 9.06 -0.73 15.21
C GLY A 44 8.40 -1.33 13.97
N THR A 45 9.15 -2.09 13.17
CA THR A 45 8.62 -2.67 11.94
C THR A 45 7.57 -3.75 12.23
N LEU A 46 7.89 -4.71 13.10
CA LEU A 46 6.99 -5.83 13.43
C LEU A 46 5.79 -5.35 14.25
N GLY A 47 6.02 -4.50 15.27
CA GLY A 47 4.98 -4.04 16.16
C GLY A 47 4.02 -3.03 15.52
N PHE A 48 4.55 -2.01 14.85
CA PHE A 48 3.69 -0.96 14.28
C PHE A 48 3.14 -1.29 12.91
N PHE A 49 3.86 -2.04 12.07
CA PHE A 49 3.45 -2.24 10.68
C PHE A 49 2.87 -3.63 10.41
N TYR A 50 3.25 -4.67 11.15
CA TYR A 50 2.76 -6.03 10.91
C TYR A 50 1.75 -6.50 11.95
N ALA A 51 1.99 -6.26 13.25
CA ALA A 51 1.11 -6.72 14.31
C ALA A 51 -0.36 -6.26 14.17
N PRO A 52 -0.66 -4.98 13.83
CA PRO A 52 -2.05 -4.56 13.70
C PRO A 52 -2.82 -5.34 12.64
N GLY A 53 -2.19 -5.66 11.51
CA GLY A 53 -2.81 -6.49 10.47
C GLY A 53 -3.15 -7.89 10.95
N LEU A 54 -2.26 -8.52 11.71
CA LEU A 54 -2.51 -9.83 12.31
C LEU A 54 -3.64 -9.76 13.35
N TRP A 55 -3.69 -8.70 14.15
CA TRP A 55 -4.75 -8.51 15.14
C TRP A 55 -6.11 -8.35 14.49
N VAL A 56 -6.23 -7.65 13.36
CA VAL A 56 -7.47 -7.55 12.60
C VAL A 56 -7.96 -8.94 12.17
N TRP A 57 -7.05 -9.81 11.71
CA TRP A 57 -7.38 -11.19 11.38
C TRP A 57 -7.84 -12.00 12.59
N ALA A 58 -7.20 -11.83 13.76
CA ALA A 58 -7.62 -12.50 15.01
C ALA A 58 -9.04 -12.06 15.43
N LEU A 59 -9.34 -10.76 15.32
CA LEU A 59 -10.66 -10.22 15.64
C LEU A 59 -11.71 -10.74 14.67
N LEU A 60 -11.41 -10.79 13.37
CA LEU A 60 -12.31 -11.38 12.36
C LEU A 60 -12.55 -12.86 12.65
N ALA A 61 -11.50 -13.64 12.91
CA ALA A 61 -11.62 -15.06 13.22
C ALA A 61 -12.49 -15.28 14.46
N THR A 62 -12.27 -14.53 15.54
CA THR A 62 -13.10 -14.58 16.74
C THR A 62 -14.56 -14.27 16.43
N GLY A 63 -14.83 -13.27 15.59
CA GLY A 63 -16.17 -12.91 15.14
C GLY A 63 -16.84 -14.03 14.35
N VAL A 64 -16.13 -14.56 13.36
CA VAL A 64 -16.64 -15.65 12.50
C VAL A 64 -16.98 -16.89 13.30
N PHE A 65 -16.07 -17.36 14.17
CA PHE A 65 -16.31 -18.56 14.99
C PHE A 65 -17.34 -18.36 16.11
N SER A 66 -17.61 -17.14 16.52
CA SER A 66 -18.69 -16.87 17.44
C SER A 66 -20.07 -16.88 16.78
N LEU A 67 -20.16 -16.56 15.49
CA LEU A 67 -21.38 -16.55 14.70
C LEU A 67 -21.68 -17.93 14.10
N LEU A 68 -20.65 -18.60 13.59
CA LEU A 68 -20.75 -19.90 12.93
C LEU A 68 -20.44 -21.04 13.92
N ARG A 69 -21.39 -21.97 14.06
CA ARG A 69 -21.20 -23.17 14.91
C ARG A 69 -20.35 -24.26 14.25
N HIS A 70 -20.12 -24.14 12.95
CA HIS A 70 -19.43 -25.14 12.14
C HIS A 70 -17.98 -24.73 11.92
N LEU A 71 -17.03 -25.50 12.41
CA LEU A 71 -15.60 -25.24 12.28
C LEU A 71 -15.19 -25.05 10.81
N TYR A 72 -15.57 -26.01 9.96
CA TYR A 72 -15.19 -25.97 8.52
C TYR A 72 -15.81 -24.79 7.77
N ALA A 73 -17.05 -24.41 8.10
CA ALA A 73 -17.69 -23.24 7.51
C ALA A 73 -16.96 -21.94 7.92
N GLY A 74 -16.52 -21.85 9.18
CA GLY A 74 -15.73 -20.73 9.66
C GLY A 74 -14.36 -20.64 8.96
N LEU A 75 -13.66 -21.75 8.85
CA LEU A 75 -12.38 -21.82 8.14
C LEU A 75 -12.53 -21.46 6.66
N PHE A 76 -13.58 -21.97 6.00
CA PHE A 76 -13.85 -21.67 4.60
C PHE A 76 -14.13 -20.17 4.39
N LEU A 77 -14.91 -19.54 5.27
CA LEU A 77 -15.18 -18.10 5.20
C LEU A 77 -13.92 -17.26 5.39
N LEU A 78 -13.07 -17.64 6.34
CA LEU A 78 -11.77 -16.97 6.54
C LEU A 78 -10.83 -17.15 5.33
N LEU A 79 -10.82 -18.34 4.74
CA LEU A 79 -10.07 -18.61 3.52
C LEU A 79 -10.59 -17.75 2.35
N LEU A 80 -11.92 -17.65 2.17
CA LEU A 80 -12.50 -16.75 1.16
C LEU A 80 -12.13 -15.29 1.39
N ALA A 81 -12.19 -14.83 2.65
CA ALA A 81 -11.78 -13.47 2.99
C ALA A 81 -10.28 -13.21 2.69
N TRP A 82 -9.44 -14.23 2.88
CA TRP A 82 -8.04 -14.15 2.52
C TRP A 82 -7.80 -14.15 1.01
N LEU A 83 -8.47 -15.05 0.29
CA LEU A 83 -8.39 -15.11 -1.18
C LEU A 83 -8.92 -13.83 -1.85
N ALA A 84 -9.94 -13.20 -1.28
CA ALA A 84 -10.49 -11.96 -1.80
C ALA A 84 -9.44 -10.83 -1.86
N GLN A 85 -8.42 -10.85 -0.99
CA GLN A 85 -7.34 -9.86 -1.01
C GLN A 85 -6.54 -9.85 -2.32
N PHE A 86 -6.45 -10.98 -3.00
CA PHE A 86 -5.77 -11.10 -4.30
C PHE A 86 -6.66 -10.71 -5.49
N GLY A 87 -7.97 -10.61 -5.28
CA GLY A 87 -8.95 -10.38 -6.33
C GLY A 87 -9.51 -8.97 -6.42
N TYR A 88 -9.18 -8.06 -5.52
CA TYR A 88 -9.78 -6.72 -5.48
C TYR A 88 -9.63 -5.94 -6.79
N GLU A 89 -8.47 -5.99 -7.42
CA GLU A 89 -8.21 -5.32 -8.69
C GLU A 89 -9.06 -5.90 -9.82
N HIS A 90 -9.23 -7.23 -9.86
CA HIS A 90 -10.07 -7.91 -10.87
C HIS A 90 -11.56 -7.64 -10.65
N LEU A 91 -11.98 -7.37 -9.41
CA LEU A 91 -13.34 -7.01 -9.05
C LEU A 91 -13.63 -5.50 -9.24
N GLY A 92 -12.65 -4.73 -9.70
CA GLY A 92 -12.77 -3.28 -9.88
C GLY A 92 -12.87 -2.50 -8.55
N ILE A 93 -12.49 -3.12 -7.43
CA ILE A 93 -12.48 -2.48 -6.11
C ILE A 93 -11.18 -1.71 -5.94
N SER A 94 -11.20 -0.42 -6.29
CA SER A 94 -10.04 0.45 -6.22
C SER A 94 -9.87 1.15 -4.87
N THR A 95 -10.97 1.39 -4.13
CA THR A 95 -10.90 2.09 -2.84
C THR A 95 -10.38 1.18 -1.72
N ARG A 96 -9.40 1.66 -0.98
CA ARG A 96 -8.81 0.95 0.17
C ARG A 96 -9.78 0.75 1.33
N LEU A 97 -10.86 1.55 1.38
CA LEU A 97 -11.93 1.39 2.37
C LEU A 97 -12.62 0.04 2.29
N LEU A 98 -12.71 -0.55 1.08
CA LEU A 98 -13.34 -1.84 0.85
C LEU A 98 -12.35 -3.01 0.74
N GLN A 99 -11.05 -2.71 0.63
CA GLN A 99 -9.99 -3.71 0.57
C GLN A 99 -9.62 -4.18 1.98
N PHE A 100 -10.32 -5.21 2.47
CA PHE A 100 -10.14 -5.70 3.84
C PHE A 100 -8.68 -5.97 4.18
N ASN A 101 -8.19 -5.31 5.23
CA ASN A 101 -6.85 -5.52 5.81
C ASN A 101 -5.70 -5.48 4.78
N THR A 102 -5.88 -4.73 3.70
CA THR A 102 -4.88 -4.57 2.65
C THR A 102 -4.16 -3.23 2.83
N TYR A 103 -2.84 -3.31 2.96
CA TYR A 103 -1.97 -2.16 3.14
C TYR A 103 -0.95 -2.14 2.00
N GLY A 104 -0.72 -0.99 1.38
CA GLY A 104 0.31 -0.85 0.35
C GLY A 104 1.69 -1.32 0.83
N LEU A 105 2.58 -1.60 -0.11
CA LEU A 105 3.95 -1.99 0.20
C LEU A 105 4.62 -0.90 1.05
N LEU A 106 5.15 -1.29 2.20
CA LEU A 106 5.96 -0.43 3.04
C LEU A 106 7.40 -0.47 2.51
N ARG A 107 7.85 0.65 1.96
CA ARG A 107 9.26 0.85 1.62
C ARG A 107 9.91 1.60 2.76
N LEU A 108 10.76 0.92 3.49
CA LEU A 108 11.58 1.54 4.53
C LEU A 108 12.83 2.11 3.86
N SER A 109 13.08 3.39 4.08
CA SER A 109 14.31 4.06 3.66
C SER A 109 15.19 4.32 4.88
N ASP A 110 16.51 4.14 4.74
CA ASP A 110 17.43 4.44 5.82
C ASP A 110 17.49 5.94 6.12
N PHE A 111 17.15 6.79 5.14
CA PHE A 111 17.15 8.26 5.30
C PHE A 111 15.82 8.81 5.83
N HIS A 112 14.69 8.23 5.45
CA HIS A 112 13.35 8.78 5.71
C HIS A 112 12.45 7.85 6.51
N GLY A 113 12.96 6.68 6.96
CA GLY A 113 12.15 5.66 7.62
C GLY A 113 10.96 5.22 6.75
N PRO A 114 9.75 5.13 7.31
CA PRO A 114 8.55 4.73 6.57
C PRO A 114 7.98 5.83 5.67
N GLY A 115 8.50 7.07 5.76
CA GLY A 115 8.05 8.22 4.98
C GLY A 115 6.54 8.51 5.08
N PRO A 116 5.98 9.31 4.15
CA PRO A 116 4.55 9.63 4.12
C PRO A 116 3.65 8.40 3.97
N ALA A 117 4.13 7.35 3.31
CA ALA A 117 3.41 6.08 3.16
C ALA A 117 3.16 5.38 4.50
N GLY A 118 4.04 5.57 5.49
CA GLY A 118 3.87 5.03 6.83
C GLY A 118 2.67 5.62 7.56
N ALA A 119 2.48 6.93 7.51
CA ALA A 119 1.34 7.60 8.12
C ALA A 119 0.01 7.15 7.51
N GLY A 120 -0.07 7.06 6.19
CA GLY A 120 -1.25 6.55 5.50
C GLY A 120 -1.58 5.10 5.87
N ARG A 121 -0.56 4.26 6.02
CA ARG A 121 -0.72 2.89 6.48
C ARG A 121 -1.26 2.81 7.91
N MET A 122 -0.76 3.65 8.84
CA MET A 122 -1.26 3.70 10.22
C MET A 122 -2.75 4.06 10.29
N VAL A 123 -3.20 5.00 9.48
CA VAL A 123 -4.62 5.38 9.41
C VAL A 123 -5.48 4.21 8.91
N LEU A 124 -5.03 3.49 7.88
CA LEU A 124 -5.72 2.29 7.39
C LEU A 124 -5.72 1.17 8.42
N GLN A 125 -4.63 0.97 9.15
CA GLN A 125 -4.56 -0.01 10.24
C GLN A 125 -5.53 0.34 11.37
N ALA A 126 -5.58 1.61 11.79
CA ALA A 126 -6.53 2.08 12.78
C ALA A 126 -7.98 1.86 12.33
N TYR A 127 -8.30 2.14 11.07
CA TYR A 127 -9.62 1.90 10.48
C TYR A 127 -10.02 0.42 10.59
N TRP A 128 -9.15 -0.50 10.16
CA TRP A 128 -9.44 -1.93 10.22
C TRP A 128 -9.43 -2.50 11.63
N LEU A 129 -8.61 -1.94 12.55
CA LEU A 129 -8.66 -2.32 13.97
C LEU A 129 -9.99 -1.92 14.61
N VAL A 130 -10.48 -0.70 14.36
CA VAL A 130 -11.79 -0.26 14.84
C VAL A 130 -12.90 -1.12 14.22
N GLY A 131 -12.80 -1.46 12.93
CA GLY A 131 -13.69 -2.42 12.27
C GLY A 131 -13.66 -3.81 12.93
N GLY A 132 -12.47 -4.31 13.25
CA GLY A 132 -12.28 -5.58 13.96
C GLY A 132 -12.88 -5.56 15.38
N LEU A 133 -12.72 -4.47 16.13
CA LEU A 133 -13.36 -4.28 17.43
C LEU A 133 -14.88 -4.23 17.31
N LEU A 134 -15.41 -3.64 16.26
CA LEU A 134 -16.85 -3.66 15.98
C LEU A 134 -17.34 -5.09 15.70
N ILE A 135 -16.59 -5.88 14.92
CA ILE A 135 -16.88 -7.30 14.68
C ILE A 135 -16.85 -8.07 16.01
N LEU A 136 -15.86 -7.84 16.86
CA LEU A 136 -15.79 -8.46 18.18
C LEU A 136 -17.00 -8.07 19.06
N TYR A 137 -17.42 -6.81 18.99
CA TYR A 137 -18.62 -6.35 19.69
C TYR A 137 -19.89 -7.04 19.16
N LEU A 138 -20.03 -7.18 17.85
CA LEU A 138 -21.13 -7.92 17.25
C LEU A 138 -21.11 -9.40 17.66
N ALA A 139 -19.91 -10.00 17.70
CA ALA A 139 -19.72 -11.35 18.22
C ALA A 139 -20.18 -11.48 19.69
N TYR A 140 -19.83 -10.49 20.52
CA TYR A 140 -20.31 -10.43 21.91
C TYR A 140 -21.83 -10.33 22.00
N LEU A 141 -22.47 -9.55 21.14
CA LEU A 141 -23.92 -9.45 21.10
C LEU A 141 -24.60 -10.77 20.69
N ALA A 142 -24.01 -11.46 19.70
CA ALA A 142 -24.53 -12.70 19.14
C ALA A 142 -24.18 -13.94 20.01
N TRP A 143 -23.30 -13.82 20.99
CA TRP A 143 -22.80 -14.93 21.80
C TRP A 143 -23.94 -15.59 22.61
N PRO A 144 -24.24 -16.88 22.37
CA PRO A 144 -25.30 -17.57 23.09
C PRO A 144 -24.86 -17.89 24.53
N ARG A 145 -25.69 -17.56 25.53
CA ARG A 145 -25.47 -17.95 26.92
C ARG A 145 -25.98 -19.37 27.25
N ALA A 146 -26.85 -19.91 26.39
CA ALA A 146 -27.40 -21.25 26.56
C ALA A 146 -27.56 -21.95 25.20
N TYR A 147 -27.42 -23.27 25.21
CA TYR A 147 -27.43 -24.13 24.03
C TYR A 147 -28.74 -24.11 23.23
N ALA A 148 -29.84 -23.67 23.84
CA ALA A 148 -31.21 -23.77 23.30
C ALA A 148 -31.87 -22.45 22.93
N ALA A 149 -31.17 -21.33 22.95
CA ALA A 149 -31.78 -20.03 22.66
C ALA A 149 -32.12 -19.88 21.18
N GLY A 150 -33.42 -19.73 20.89
CA GLY A 150 -33.94 -19.41 19.56
C GLY A 150 -33.50 -18.01 19.10
N ILE A 151 -33.68 -17.70 17.81
CA ILE A 151 -33.30 -16.42 17.21
C ILE A 151 -33.95 -15.23 17.94
N ARG A 152 -35.21 -15.36 18.37
CA ARG A 152 -35.94 -14.33 19.13
C ARG A 152 -35.28 -14.00 20.47
N GLU A 153 -34.85 -15.00 21.21
CA GLU A 153 -34.20 -14.83 22.52
C GLU A 153 -32.81 -14.20 22.36
N ARG A 154 -32.07 -14.58 21.32
CA ARG A 154 -30.78 -13.93 20.98
C ARG A 154 -30.96 -12.45 20.72
N TRP A 155 -31.98 -12.06 19.95
CA TRP A 155 -32.31 -10.67 19.68
C TRP A 155 -32.67 -9.90 20.97
N ALA A 156 -33.44 -10.49 21.87
CA ALA A 156 -33.81 -9.88 23.15
C ALA A 156 -32.57 -9.61 24.02
N VAL A 157 -31.67 -10.61 24.13
CA VAL A 157 -30.41 -10.50 24.88
C VAL A 157 -29.48 -9.47 24.22
N ALA A 158 -29.36 -9.48 22.90
CA ALA A 158 -28.55 -8.49 22.18
C ALA A 158 -29.05 -7.05 22.43
N LYS A 159 -30.37 -6.85 22.34
CA LYS A 159 -31.00 -5.55 22.63
C LYS A 159 -30.75 -5.07 24.07
N GLN A 160 -30.81 -5.98 25.04
CA GLN A 160 -30.49 -5.67 26.43
C GLN A 160 -29.01 -5.27 26.60
N ARG A 161 -28.08 -6.01 25.95
CA ARG A 161 -26.63 -5.72 25.98
C ARG A 161 -26.30 -4.38 25.35
N VAL A 162 -26.94 -4.03 24.21
CA VAL A 162 -26.80 -2.73 23.57
C VAL A 162 -27.32 -1.62 24.47
N ARG A 163 -28.46 -1.83 25.12
CA ARG A 163 -29.02 -0.83 26.05
C ARG A 163 -28.14 -0.60 27.26
N ALA A 164 -27.49 -1.64 27.77
CA ALA A 164 -26.57 -1.55 28.92
C ALA A 164 -25.28 -0.79 28.60
N ASN A 165 -24.83 -0.80 27.33
CA ASN A 165 -23.59 -0.15 26.93
C ASN A 165 -23.73 0.54 25.57
N ARG A 166 -24.54 1.61 25.52
CA ARG A 166 -24.85 2.35 24.28
C ARG A 166 -23.69 3.19 23.74
N LEU A 167 -22.80 3.60 24.62
CA LEU A 167 -21.69 4.48 24.25
C LEU A 167 -20.65 3.77 23.41
N LEU A 168 -20.32 2.52 23.72
CA LEU A 168 -19.27 1.77 23.03
C LEU A 168 -19.54 1.59 21.52
N PRO A 169 -20.69 1.05 21.08
CA PRO A 169 -20.96 0.91 19.65
C PRO A 169 -21.06 2.27 18.96
N GLY A 170 -21.57 3.30 19.62
CA GLY A 170 -21.60 4.66 19.10
C GLY A 170 -20.19 5.20 18.83
N LEU A 171 -19.27 5.04 19.77
CA LEU A 171 -17.88 5.47 19.65
C LEU A 171 -17.14 4.67 18.54
N LEU A 172 -17.36 3.35 18.45
CA LEU A 172 -16.75 2.53 17.41
C LEU A 172 -17.24 2.93 16.01
N LEU A 173 -18.55 3.16 15.86
CA LEU A 173 -19.12 3.60 14.59
C LEU A 173 -18.67 5.02 14.22
N ALA A 174 -18.64 5.94 15.18
CA ALA A 174 -18.15 7.29 14.95
C ALA A 174 -16.64 7.29 14.57
N GLY A 175 -15.83 6.49 15.26
CA GLY A 175 -14.42 6.31 14.95
C GLY A 175 -14.19 5.72 13.56
N LEU A 176 -14.96 4.68 13.19
CA LEU A 176 -14.91 4.07 11.88
C LEU A 176 -15.29 5.06 10.77
N ALA A 177 -16.38 5.81 10.97
CA ALA A 177 -16.83 6.82 10.02
C ALA A 177 -15.81 7.97 9.89
N GLY A 178 -15.26 8.45 11.00
CA GLY A 178 -14.23 9.49 10.99
C GLY A 178 -12.97 9.06 10.22
N LEU A 179 -12.46 7.86 10.50
CA LEU A 179 -11.31 7.30 9.78
C LEU A 179 -11.64 7.06 8.29
N ALA A 180 -12.85 6.59 7.97
CA ALA A 180 -13.29 6.43 6.59
C ALA A 180 -13.27 7.76 5.82
N VAL A 181 -13.74 8.84 6.45
CA VAL A 181 -13.68 10.19 5.84
C VAL A 181 -12.25 10.65 5.60
N VAL A 182 -11.34 10.40 6.55
CA VAL A 182 -9.91 10.73 6.39
C VAL A 182 -9.31 9.97 5.22
N ILE A 183 -9.55 8.65 5.13
CA ILE A 183 -9.05 7.79 4.06
C ILE A 183 -9.64 8.26 2.71
N TYR A 184 -10.95 8.47 2.64
CA TYR A 184 -11.61 8.92 1.42
C TYR A 184 -11.04 10.25 0.91
N ARG A 185 -10.83 11.23 1.81
CA ARG A 185 -10.21 12.50 1.44
C ARG A 185 -8.77 12.35 0.97
N ALA A 186 -8.00 11.45 1.60
CA ALA A 186 -6.64 11.17 1.18
C ALA A 186 -6.60 10.48 -0.19
N GLU A 187 -7.48 9.52 -0.43
CA GLU A 187 -7.62 8.86 -1.73
C GLU A 187 -8.08 9.82 -2.82
N SER A 188 -9.09 10.63 -2.55
CA SER A 188 -9.61 11.63 -3.52
C SER A 188 -8.54 12.63 -3.96
N ARG A 189 -7.56 12.93 -3.11
CA ARG A 189 -6.41 13.76 -3.45
C ARG A 189 -5.33 12.98 -4.24
N SER A 190 -5.25 11.68 -4.04
CA SER A 190 -4.26 10.79 -4.67
C SER A 190 -4.74 10.22 -6.01
N PHE A 191 -6.06 10.15 -6.23
CA PHE A 191 -6.59 9.88 -7.56
C PHE A 191 -6.13 11.03 -8.46
N ALA A 192 -5.37 10.66 -9.48
CA ALA A 192 -4.98 11.64 -10.50
C ALA A 192 -6.23 12.42 -10.92
N PRO A 193 -6.19 13.77 -10.86
CA PRO A 193 -7.33 14.58 -11.29
C PRO A 193 -7.82 14.07 -12.63
N PRO A 194 -9.11 14.13 -12.95
CA PRO A 194 -9.63 13.72 -14.25
C PRO A 194 -8.84 14.33 -15.41
N GLU A 195 -8.25 15.50 -15.23
CA GLU A 195 -7.27 16.11 -16.11
C GLU A 195 -6.04 15.23 -16.37
N LYS A 196 -5.48 14.57 -15.35
CA LYS A 196 -4.30 13.72 -15.53
C LYS A 196 -4.64 12.41 -16.28
N GLN A 197 -5.83 11.90 -16.09
CA GLN A 197 -6.33 10.75 -16.86
C GLN A 197 -6.60 11.14 -18.31
N ALA A 198 -7.24 12.27 -18.54
CA ALA A 198 -7.46 12.82 -19.87
C ALA A 198 -6.13 13.11 -20.59
N THR A 199 -5.15 13.67 -19.88
CA THR A 199 -3.79 13.91 -20.38
C THR A 199 -3.10 12.61 -20.79
N LEU A 200 -3.20 11.54 -19.95
CA LEU A 200 -2.64 10.23 -20.29
C LEU A 200 -3.34 9.57 -21.48
N GLN A 201 -4.65 9.72 -21.59
CA GLN A 201 -5.41 9.21 -22.74
C GLN A 201 -5.04 9.95 -24.02
N ALA A 202 -4.97 11.28 -23.98
CA ALA A 202 -4.53 12.11 -25.09
C ALA A 202 -3.09 11.76 -25.52
N PHE A 203 -2.18 11.55 -24.56
CA PHE A 203 -0.82 11.10 -24.84
C PHE A 203 -0.80 9.73 -25.53
N ARG A 204 -1.55 8.76 -25.01
CA ARG A 204 -1.64 7.42 -25.61
C ARG A 204 -2.23 7.47 -27.03
N ALA A 205 -3.26 8.26 -27.23
CA ALA A 205 -3.87 8.44 -28.56
C ALA A 205 -2.89 9.05 -29.57
N ARG A 206 -2.05 10.02 -29.15
CA ARG A 206 -1.10 10.72 -30.00
C ARG A 206 0.17 9.93 -30.27
N TYR A 207 0.74 9.28 -29.24
CA TYR A 207 2.07 8.66 -29.29
C TYR A 207 2.06 7.14 -29.13
N GLY A 208 0.89 6.50 -29.01
CA GLY A 208 0.79 5.04 -28.85
C GLY A 208 1.44 4.25 -29.98
N HIS A 209 1.44 4.80 -31.19
CA HIS A 209 2.10 4.19 -32.37
C HIS A 209 3.65 4.15 -32.25
N LEU A 210 4.24 4.99 -31.38
CA LEU A 210 5.69 5.04 -31.15
C LEU A 210 6.17 4.06 -30.08
N GLN A 211 5.27 3.27 -29.48
CA GLN A 211 5.61 2.36 -28.37
C GLN A 211 6.69 1.34 -28.75
N ASN A 212 6.71 0.91 -29.99
CA ASN A 212 7.66 -0.11 -30.49
C ASN A 212 8.85 0.49 -31.25
N LEU A 213 8.99 1.84 -31.22
CA LEU A 213 10.10 2.49 -31.90
C LEU A 213 11.42 2.15 -31.19
N PRO A 214 12.46 1.64 -31.88
CA PRO A 214 13.75 1.38 -31.29
C PRO A 214 14.32 2.65 -30.65
N GLN A 215 14.79 2.54 -29.41
CA GLN A 215 15.35 3.64 -28.65
C GLN A 215 16.79 3.34 -28.21
N PRO A 216 17.64 4.38 -28.13
CA PRO A 216 19.01 4.18 -27.69
C PRO A 216 19.07 3.75 -26.23
N SER A 217 20.05 2.92 -25.92
CA SER A 217 20.35 2.48 -24.56
C SER A 217 21.34 3.45 -23.90
N ILE A 218 21.19 3.67 -22.59
CA ILE A 218 22.15 4.44 -21.80
C ILE A 218 23.37 3.56 -21.55
N ALA A 219 24.55 3.96 -22.05
CA ALA A 219 25.81 3.26 -21.87
C ALA A 219 26.55 3.73 -20.61
N SER A 220 26.55 5.03 -20.35
CA SER A 220 27.17 5.61 -19.17
C SER A 220 26.40 6.83 -18.69
N VAL A 221 26.49 7.09 -17.39
CA VAL A 221 25.91 8.26 -16.74
C VAL A 221 27.01 8.95 -15.95
N ARG A 222 27.19 10.24 -16.17
CA ARG A 222 28.01 11.11 -15.31
C ARG A 222 27.07 12.11 -14.64
N LEU A 223 26.95 12.04 -13.34
CA LEU A 223 26.04 12.87 -12.55
C LEU A 223 26.80 13.60 -11.44
N GLN A 224 26.56 14.88 -11.33
CA GLN A 224 26.98 15.71 -10.21
C GLN A 224 25.73 16.16 -9.47
N MET A 225 25.66 15.86 -8.18
CA MET A 225 24.49 16.12 -7.35
C MET A 225 24.90 16.93 -6.11
N ASN A 226 24.22 18.04 -5.89
CA ASN A 226 24.30 18.82 -4.67
C ASN A 226 22.99 18.61 -3.90
N ILE A 227 23.09 18.08 -2.69
CA ILE A 227 21.93 17.75 -1.84
C ILE A 227 21.84 18.79 -0.73
N PHE A 228 20.66 19.35 -0.53
CA PHE A 228 20.33 20.34 0.50
C PHE A 228 19.29 19.74 1.47
N PRO A 229 19.72 18.95 2.48
CA PRO A 229 18.79 18.22 3.36
C PRO A 229 17.87 19.15 4.13
N GLU A 230 18.35 20.32 4.55
CA GLU A 230 17.59 21.31 5.31
C GLU A 230 16.44 21.93 4.50
N GLN A 231 16.56 21.94 3.17
CA GLN A 231 15.58 22.50 2.26
C GLN A 231 14.74 21.41 1.57
N ASN A 232 14.98 20.12 1.88
CA ASN A 232 14.41 18.98 1.16
C ASN A 232 14.57 19.11 -0.37
N ALA A 233 15.72 19.63 -0.81
CA ALA A 233 15.98 19.94 -2.21
C ALA A 233 17.31 19.33 -2.67
N PHE A 234 17.42 19.11 -3.96
CA PHE A 234 18.68 18.76 -4.59
C PHE A 234 18.80 19.45 -5.95
N ARG A 235 20.03 19.67 -6.39
CA ARG A 235 20.35 20.12 -7.75
C ARG A 235 21.24 19.07 -8.39
N ALA A 236 20.83 18.55 -9.52
CA ALA A 236 21.61 17.58 -10.27
C ALA A 236 21.92 18.11 -11.65
N SER A 237 23.13 17.89 -12.11
CA SER A 237 23.54 18.11 -13.49
C SER A 237 24.38 16.93 -13.96
N GLY A 238 24.31 16.59 -15.23
CA GLY A 238 25.05 15.44 -15.73
C GLY A 238 24.87 15.21 -17.22
N ALA A 239 25.54 14.18 -17.70
CA ALA A 239 25.47 13.73 -19.07
C ALA A 239 25.20 12.23 -19.16
N TYR A 240 24.36 11.85 -20.11
CA TYR A 240 24.09 10.48 -20.46
C TYR A 240 24.76 10.19 -21.81
N GLN A 241 25.54 9.13 -21.87
CA GLN A 241 26.05 8.61 -23.13
C GLN A 241 25.06 7.58 -23.66
N LEU A 242 24.53 7.83 -24.83
CA LEU A 242 23.58 6.95 -25.50
C LEU A 242 24.29 6.17 -26.60
N VAL A 243 23.95 4.88 -26.70
CA VAL A 243 24.43 3.99 -27.79
C VAL A 243 23.25 3.25 -28.39
N ASN A 244 23.33 3.01 -29.67
CA ASN A 244 22.39 2.13 -30.36
C ASN A 244 22.87 0.67 -30.17
N ARG A 245 22.04 -0.14 -29.53
CA ARG A 245 22.22 -1.59 -29.38
C ARG A 245 21.22 -2.39 -30.19
N THR A 246 20.46 -1.72 -31.05
CA THR A 246 19.50 -2.38 -31.92
C THR A 246 20.14 -2.60 -33.29
N PRO A 247 19.65 -3.56 -34.10
CA PRO A 247 20.15 -3.79 -35.43
C PRO A 247 19.76 -2.70 -36.44
N GLU A 248 18.87 -1.80 -36.07
CA GLU A 248 18.34 -0.75 -36.94
C GLU A 248 18.91 0.62 -36.56
N PRO A 249 19.20 1.51 -37.51
CA PRO A 249 19.60 2.87 -37.21
C PRO A 249 18.47 3.64 -36.52
N ILE A 250 18.81 4.41 -35.48
CA ILE A 250 17.86 5.22 -34.70
C ILE A 250 17.97 6.68 -35.13
N ASP A 251 16.94 7.20 -35.74
CA ASP A 251 16.81 8.60 -36.15
C ASP A 251 15.98 9.46 -35.19
N THR A 252 15.23 8.83 -34.28
CA THR A 252 14.27 9.50 -33.42
C THR A 252 14.50 9.10 -31.96
N VAL A 253 14.71 10.10 -31.10
CA VAL A 253 14.92 9.91 -29.67
C VAL A 253 13.74 10.49 -28.90
N LEU A 254 13.15 9.64 -28.03
CA LEU A 254 12.06 10.01 -27.15
C LEU A 254 12.64 10.37 -25.77
N VAL A 255 12.38 11.59 -25.29
CA VAL A 255 12.83 12.03 -23.98
C VAL A 255 11.62 12.35 -23.11
N ARG A 256 11.58 11.76 -21.92
CA ARG A 256 10.58 12.05 -20.91
C ARG A 256 11.27 12.42 -19.60
N ALA A 257 11.05 13.64 -19.13
CA ALA A 257 11.47 14.06 -17.81
C ALA A 257 10.36 13.70 -16.80
N SER A 258 10.73 12.92 -15.78
CA SER A 258 9.76 12.37 -14.81
C SER A 258 9.50 13.31 -13.62
N MET A 259 10.22 14.41 -13.47
CA MET A 259 10.12 15.32 -12.34
C MET A 259 9.31 16.57 -12.68
N ASP A 260 8.48 17.02 -11.73
CA ASP A 260 7.69 18.26 -11.83
C ASP A 260 8.56 19.53 -11.74
N GLU A 261 9.89 19.38 -11.71
CA GLU A 261 10.86 20.48 -11.60
C GLU A 261 11.48 20.84 -12.94
N VAL A 262 12.01 22.04 -13.02
CA VAL A 262 12.61 22.62 -14.24
C VAL A 262 13.79 21.76 -14.68
N THR A 263 13.55 20.88 -15.64
CA THR A 263 14.58 20.07 -16.26
C THR A 263 14.90 20.63 -17.63
N THR A 264 16.11 21.13 -17.79
CA THR A 264 16.62 21.50 -19.10
C THR A 264 17.60 20.43 -19.56
N PHE A 265 17.53 20.04 -20.84
CA PHE A 265 18.47 19.11 -21.42
C PHE A 265 18.83 19.55 -22.85
N THR A 266 19.99 19.12 -23.29
CA THR A 266 20.48 19.31 -24.64
C THR A 266 20.95 17.97 -25.19
N ILE A 267 20.67 17.70 -26.45
CA ILE A 267 21.22 16.54 -27.15
C ILE A 267 22.51 16.98 -27.83
N GLY A 268 23.63 16.35 -27.52
CA GLY A 268 24.95 16.71 -28.06
C GLY A 268 25.08 16.44 -29.56
N ALA A 269 24.27 15.55 -30.14
CA ALA A 269 24.15 15.36 -31.58
C ALA A 269 23.22 16.42 -32.17
N ALA A 270 23.52 16.85 -33.42
CA ALA A 270 22.63 17.76 -34.12
C ALA A 270 21.23 17.16 -34.26
N SER A 271 20.26 17.78 -33.61
CA SER A 271 18.89 17.30 -33.58
C SER A 271 17.91 18.44 -33.69
N THR A 272 16.73 18.15 -34.21
CA THR A 272 15.60 19.07 -34.28
C THR A 272 14.47 18.57 -33.37
N LEU A 273 13.87 19.48 -32.62
CA LEU A 273 12.69 19.18 -31.83
C LEU A 273 11.51 18.98 -32.80
N ALA A 274 11.03 17.75 -32.89
CA ALA A 274 9.95 17.40 -33.82
C ALA A 274 8.57 17.59 -33.19
N ASP A 275 8.41 17.26 -31.91
CA ASP A 275 7.15 17.40 -31.18
C ASP A 275 7.34 17.44 -29.67
N THR A 276 6.36 18.03 -28.95
CA THR A 276 6.36 18.11 -27.48
C THR A 276 4.97 17.82 -26.91
N PHE A 277 4.95 17.24 -25.70
CA PHE A 277 3.74 17.09 -24.93
C PHE A 277 3.98 17.60 -23.50
N PRO A 278 3.72 18.91 -23.25
CA PRO A 278 4.07 19.57 -21.99
C PRO A 278 3.45 18.92 -20.76
N GLY A 279 2.21 18.40 -20.87
CA GLY A 279 1.49 17.76 -19.76
C GLY A 279 2.17 16.50 -19.16
N LEU A 280 3.18 15.95 -19.85
CA LEU A 280 3.98 14.83 -19.36
C LEU A 280 5.49 15.08 -19.50
N ASN A 281 5.92 16.30 -19.72
CA ASN A 281 7.34 16.66 -19.96
C ASN A 281 7.99 15.75 -21.01
N PHE A 282 7.27 15.49 -22.08
CA PHE A 282 7.70 14.62 -23.17
C PHE A 282 8.12 15.44 -24.36
N SER A 283 9.23 15.05 -24.99
CA SER A 283 9.72 15.63 -26.22
C SER A 283 10.25 14.56 -27.17
N LEU A 284 10.01 14.78 -28.46
CA LEU A 284 10.45 13.95 -29.56
C LEU A 284 11.50 14.71 -30.35
N HIS A 285 12.69 14.15 -30.45
CA HIS A 285 13.83 14.76 -31.15
C HIS A 285 14.20 13.91 -32.35
N ARG A 286 14.34 14.54 -33.50
CA ARG A 286 14.84 13.89 -34.72
C ARG A 286 16.32 14.22 -34.88
N LEU A 287 17.15 13.21 -34.97
CA LEU A 287 18.58 13.34 -35.20
C LEU A 287 18.83 13.67 -36.68
N GLN A 288 19.77 14.58 -36.96
CA GLN A 288 20.18 14.87 -38.34
C GLN A 288 21.03 13.74 -38.95
N ALA A 289 21.82 13.05 -38.10
CA ALA A 289 22.52 11.83 -38.46
C ALA A 289 22.02 10.69 -37.57
N PRO A 290 21.52 9.57 -38.15
CA PRO A 290 21.02 8.44 -37.37
C PRO A 290 22.14 7.83 -36.48
N LEU A 291 21.77 7.36 -35.31
CA LEU A 291 22.64 6.58 -34.45
C LEU A 291 22.76 5.18 -35.05
N MET A 292 23.92 4.88 -35.59
CA MET A 292 24.21 3.55 -36.17
C MET A 292 24.33 2.49 -35.08
N PRO A 293 24.07 1.21 -35.40
CA PRO A 293 24.22 0.07 -34.50
C PRO A 293 25.59 -0.06 -33.87
#